data_69f44b4f5fc6c687fded62f1d95664f6
#
_entry.id   69f44b4f5fc6c687fded62f1d95664f6
#
_cell.length_a   1.000
_cell.length_b   1.000
_cell.length_c   1.000
_cell.angle_alpha   90.00
_cell.angle_beta   90.00
_cell.angle_gamma   90.00
#
_symmetry.space_group_name_H-M   'P 1'
#
loop_
_entity.id
_entity.type
_entity.pdbx_description
1 polymer ?
#
loop_
_entity_poly.entity_id
_entity_poly.type
_entity_poly.pdbx_seq_one_letter_code
_entity_poly.pdbx_strand_id
1 'polypeptide(L)'
;QTESSTIDSDEDGTPNYRDTDDDQDGIPTAIEYAFSLRFGADIDGDGRDNHLDTDSDGDTVSDEVESYQDVDGDSIVDFLDSDDTNGSQADQDVDGLSSAHEYRLGSMPTNPDSDGDGINDGTEVGTDLMNPQDTDGDNTPNVFDTDDDNDSIPTSDEYQMGQSIGSDDPDEDGLVSWLDLDSDGDGIPDSDEATLDEDGD
;
A
#
# COMPACT_ATOMS: atom_id res chain seq x y z
N GLN A 1 14.75 18.15 2.67
CA GLN A 1 14.12 19.35 3.26
C GLN A 1 15.14 20.02 4.15
N THR A 2 15.25 21.35 4.06
CA THR A 2 16.07 22.10 5.01
C THR A 2 15.21 22.35 6.23
N GLU A 3 15.49 21.65 7.31
CA GLU A 3 14.85 21.90 8.60
C GLU A 3 14.99 23.37 8.98
N SER A 4 13.92 23.94 9.51
CA SER A 4 13.96 25.30 10.02
C SER A 4 14.80 25.31 11.29
N SER A 5 15.82 26.15 11.35
CA SER A 5 16.77 26.22 12.48
C SER A 5 16.16 26.63 13.83
N THR A 6 14.85 26.52 13.98
CA THR A 6 14.09 26.96 15.16
C THR A 6 12.97 25.98 15.55
N ILE A 7 12.79 24.87 14.86
CA ILE A 7 11.85 23.82 15.29
C ILE A 7 12.52 23.01 16.39
N ASP A 8 11.81 22.80 17.46
CA ASP A 8 12.15 22.06 18.66
C ASP A 8 10.84 21.34 19.03
N SER A 9 10.71 20.07 18.62
CA SER A 9 9.41 19.39 18.60
C SER A 9 9.03 18.85 19.96
N ASP A 10 10.01 18.43 20.77
CA ASP A 10 9.83 17.92 22.12
C ASP A 10 9.98 19.02 23.20
N GLU A 11 10.38 20.25 22.79
CA GLU A 11 10.57 21.41 23.67
C GLU A 11 11.69 21.21 24.73
N ASP A 12 12.69 20.36 24.48
CA ASP A 12 13.81 20.11 25.39
C ASP A 12 14.86 21.25 25.40
N GLY A 13 14.80 22.15 24.40
CA GLY A 13 15.69 23.27 24.19
C GLY A 13 16.79 23.00 23.17
N THR A 14 16.79 21.84 22.53
CA THR A 14 17.64 21.46 21.42
C THR A 14 16.80 21.48 20.15
N PRO A 15 17.12 22.33 19.16
CA PRO A 15 16.36 22.28 17.88
C PRO A 15 16.58 20.96 17.15
N ASN A 16 15.56 20.43 16.45
CA ASN A 16 15.55 19.16 15.73
C ASN A 16 16.81 18.89 14.90
N TYR A 17 17.34 19.91 14.17
CA TYR A 17 18.55 19.75 13.34
C TYR A 17 19.83 19.43 14.13
N ARG A 18 19.79 19.47 15.44
CA ARG A 18 20.89 19.15 16.38
C ARG A 18 20.50 18.12 17.41
N ASP A 19 19.24 17.76 17.42
CA ASP A 19 18.72 16.72 18.27
C ASP A 19 19.01 15.33 17.66
N THR A 20 19.07 14.36 18.48
CA THR A 20 19.23 12.95 18.08
C THR A 20 17.97 12.14 18.27
N ASP A 21 16.92 12.77 18.87
CA ASP A 21 15.65 12.19 19.25
C ASP A 21 14.63 13.33 19.30
N ASP A 22 14.00 13.62 18.15
CA ASP A 22 13.27 14.86 17.89
C ASP A 22 11.92 14.99 18.63
N ASP A 23 11.36 13.87 19.14
CA ASP A 23 10.11 13.80 19.90
C ASP A 23 10.29 13.25 21.32
N GLN A 24 11.52 12.83 21.64
CA GLN A 24 11.93 12.35 22.96
C GLN A 24 11.19 11.09 23.43
N ASP A 25 10.86 10.20 22.50
CA ASP A 25 10.25 8.91 22.79
C ASP A 25 11.27 7.79 23.13
N GLY A 26 12.57 8.06 22.97
CA GLY A 26 13.66 7.14 23.27
C GLY A 26 14.13 6.34 22.06
N ILE A 27 13.52 6.46 20.89
CA ILE A 27 13.98 5.96 19.61
C ILE A 27 14.73 7.08 18.88
N PRO A 28 16.00 6.89 18.54
CA PRO A 28 16.72 7.94 17.84
C PRO A 28 16.11 8.26 16.47
N THR A 29 15.89 9.54 16.15
CA THR A 29 15.42 10.07 14.86
C THR A 29 16.06 9.39 13.63
N ALA A 30 17.36 9.05 13.72
CA ALA A 30 18.05 8.36 12.63
C ALA A 30 17.58 6.91 12.41
N ILE A 31 17.08 6.25 13.44
CA ILE A 31 16.49 4.91 13.37
C ILE A 31 15.12 5.02 12.72
N GLU A 32 14.29 5.93 13.18
CA GLU A 32 12.95 6.18 12.64
C GLU A 32 12.98 6.55 11.16
N TYR A 33 13.90 7.44 10.76
CA TYR A 33 14.12 7.74 9.34
C TYR A 33 14.54 6.52 8.52
N ALA A 34 15.34 5.63 9.09
CA ALA A 34 15.75 4.40 8.38
C ALA A 34 14.57 3.47 8.14
N PHE A 35 13.64 3.38 9.09
CA PHE A 35 12.41 2.62 8.95
C PHE A 35 11.38 3.35 8.08
N SER A 36 11.25 4.66 8.20
CA SER A 36 10.37 5.49 7.36
C SER A 36 10.67 5.38 5.85
N LEU A 37 11.92 5.14 5.48
CA LEU A 37 12.29 4.88 4.08
C LEU A 37 11.72 3.56 3.54
N ARG A 38 11.29 2.70 4.42
CA ARG A 38 10.88 1.34 4.13
C ARG A 38 9.39 1.12 4.35
N PHE A 39 8.82 1.70 5.38
CA PHE A 39 7.43 1.49 5.80
C PHE A 39 6.53 2.71 5.61
N GLY A 40 7.09 3.87 5.31
CA GLY A 40 6.37 5.13 5.24
C GLY A 40 6.83 6.11 6.34
N ALA A 41 6.62 7.39 6.11
CA ALA A 41 7.04 8.43 7.05
C ALA A 41 5.99 8.76 8.12
N ASP A 42 4.75 8.37 7.89
CA ASP A 42 3.55 8.61 8.72
C ASP A 42 2.72 7.33 8.58
N ILE A 43 2.92 6.39 9.52
CA ILE A 43 2.43 5.02 9.36
C ILE A 43 0.96 4.90 9.74
N ASP A 44 0.50 5.65 10.75
CA ASP A 44 -0.89 5.65 11.20
C ASP A 44 -1.77 6.66 10.45
N GLY A 45 -1.17 7.53 9.62
CA GLY A 45 -1.87 8.52 8.80
C GLY A 45 -2.43 9.70 9.59
N ASP A 46 -1.94 10.00 10.79
CA ASP A 46 -2.42 11.08 11.64
C ASP A 46 -1.93 12.46 11.19
N GLY A 47 -0.91 12.52 10.33
CA GLY A 47 -0.31 13.71 9.74
C GLY A 47 0.98 14.16 10.44
N ARG A 48 1.55 13.34 11.31
CA ARG A 48 2.90 13.49 11.85
C ARG A 48 3.82 12.46 11.20
N ASP A 49 5.03 12.83 10.93
CA ASP A 49 6.06 11.87 10.52
C ASP A 49 6.50 11.08 11.76
N ASN A 50 6.78 9.79 11.64
CA ASN A 50 7.12 8.88 12.75
C ASN A 50 8.19 9.43 13.70
N HIS A 51 9.20 10.13 13.21
CA HIS A 51 10.26 10.77 14.01
C HIS A 51 9.81 12.04 14.80
N LEU A 52 8.56 12.36 14.76
CA LEU A 52 7.91 13.48 15.46
C LEU A 52 6.64 13.01 16.19
N ASP A 53 6.41 11.71 16.22
CA ASP A 53 5.25 11.06 16.81
C ASP A 53 5.70 10.06 17.88
N THR A 54 5.15 10.12 19.03
CA THR A 54 5.47 9.27 20.19
C THR A 54 4.59 8.01 20.26
N ASP A 55 3.76 7.76 19.23
CA ASP A 55 2.85 6.61 19.06
C ASP A 55 2.66 6.43 17.55
N SER A 56 3.74 6.02 16.87
CA SER A 56 3.89 6.07 15.41
C SER A 56 2.89 5.22 14.65
N ASP A 57 2.42 4.10 15.21
CA ASP A 57 1.44 3.21 14.58
C ASP A 57 0.00 3.45 15.06
N GLY A 58 -0.19 4.34 16.07
CA GLY A 58 -1.49 4.79 16.54
C GLY A 58 -2.29 3.74 17.33
N ASP A 59 -1.63 2.70 17.86
CA ASP A 59 -2.29 1.60 18.58
C ASP A 59 -2.60 1.93 20.05
N THR A 60 -2.11 3.08 20.55
CA THR A 60 -2.22 3.59 21.94
C THR A 60 -1.17 3.09 22.92
N VAL A 61 -0.21 2.33 22.48
CA VAL A 61 1.04 2.09 23.19
C VAL A 61 2.06 3.09 22.65
N SER A 62 2.97 3.59 23.44
CA SER A 62 3.93 4.58 22.95
C SER A 62 5.22 3.90 22.48
N ASP A 63 5.89 4.48 21.51
CA ASP A 63 7.14 4.01 20.94
C ASP A 63 8.22 3.78 22.01
N GLU A 64 8.23 4.60 23.11
CA GLU A 64 9.08 4.40 24.29
C GLU A 64 8.89 3.00 24.93
N VAL A 65 7.67 2.49 24.91
CA VAL A 65 7.31 1.18 25.52
C VAL A 65 7.60 0.04 24.56
N GLU A 66 7.34 0.22 23.30
CA GLU A 66 7.46 -0.80 22.26
C GLU A 66 8.90 -1.00 21.82
N SER A 67 9.62 0.09 21.63
CA SER A 67 10.99 0.05 21.12
C SER A 67 11.09 -0.43 19.65
N TYR A 68 12.34 -0.54 19.15
CA TYR A 68 12.61 -1.00 17.77
C TYR A 68 12.93 -2.52 17.73
N GLN A 69 12.29 -3.31 18.57
CA GLN A 69 12.34 -4.77 18.48
C GLN A 69 11.30 -5.25 17.44
N ASP A 70 11.28 -6.51 17.20
CA ASP A 70 10.32 -7.25 16.37
C ASP A 70 10.00 -8.51 17.20
N VAL A 71 9.03 -8.37 18.08
CA VAL A 71 8.72 -9.37 19.12
C VAL A 71 8.04 -10.59 18.53
N ASP A 72 7.20 -10.40 17.56
CA ASP A 72 6.44 -11.47 16.94
C ASP A 72 7.10 -12.06 15.68
N GLY A 73 8.13 -11.38 15.12
CA GLY A 73 8.97 -11.90 14.06
C GLY A 73 8.40 -11.74 12.66
N ASP A 74 7.53 -10.77 12.45
CA ASP A 74 6.90 -10.53 11.16
C ASP A 74 7.72 -9.62 10.23
N SER A 75 8.76 -9.01 10.74
CA SER A 75 9.71 -8.09 10.09
C SER A 75 9.30 -6.61 10.11
N ILE A 76 8.22 -6.28 10.80
CA ILE A 76 7.92 -4.93 11.24
C ILE A 76 8.47 -4.79 12.66
N VAL A 77 8.90 -3.62 13.03
CA VAL A 77 9.38 -3.36 14.39
C VAL A 77 8.22 -2.86 15.24
N ASP A 78 8.20 -3.24 16.52
CA ASP A 78 7.05 -3.05 17.41
C ASP A 78 6.50 -1.61 17.36
N PHE A 79 7.31 -0.56 17.33
CA PHE A 79 6.85 0.83 17.29
C PHE A 79 6.19 1.28 15.97
N LEU A 80 6.14 0.42 14.97
CA LEU A 80 5.45 0.63 13.67
C LEU A 80 4.43 -0.46 13.38
N ASP A 81 4.22 -1.38 14.35
CA ASP A 81 3.32 -2.51 14.21
C ASP A 81 2.17 -2.42 15.22
N SER A 82 1.01 -2.04 14.76
CA SER A 82 -0.19 -1.88 15.59
C SER A 82 -0.69 -3.18 16.24
N ASP A 83 -0.05 -4.33 16.02
CA ASP A 83 -0.34 -5.60 16.68
C ASP A 83 0.90 -6.49 16.88
N ASP A 84 1.75 -6.15 17.80
CA ASP A 84 2.98 -6.88 18.22
C ASP A 84 2.80 -8.37 18.53
N THR A 85 1.62 -8.93 18.40
CA THR A 85 1.32 -10.27 18.89
C THR A 85 0.88 -11.26 17.81
N ASN A 86 0.61 -10.80 16.59
CA ASN A 86 0.00 -11.65 15.57
C ASN A 86 0.98 -12.25 14.54
N GLY A 87 2.25 -11.80 14.54
CA GLY A 87 3.35 -12.37 13.77
C GLY A 87 3.18 -12.22 12.26
N SER A 88 4.02 -12.91 11.53
CA SER A 88 4.09 -12.88 10.06
C SER A 88 2.77 -13.20 9.32
N GLN A 89 1.67 -13.35 10.03
CA GLN A 89 0.32 -13.54 9.51
C GLN A 89 -0.57 -12.30 9.72
N ALA A 90 -0.05 -11.22 10.30
CA ALA A 90 -0.75 -9.95 10.40
C ALA A 90 -1.18 -9.46 9.02
N ASP A 91 -2.36 -8.89 8.97
CA ASP A 91 -2.94 -8.22 7.80
C ASP A 91 -3.50 -6.89 8.35
N GLN A 92 -2.65 -5.86 8.35
CA GLN A 92 -2.94 -4.61 9.07
C GLN A 92 -4.02 -3.78 8.40
N ASP A 93 -4.07 -3.76 7.08
CA ASP A 93 -5.03 -2.99 6.28
C ASP A 93 -6.22 -3.82 5.79
N VAL A 94 -6.21 -5.14 6.10
CA VAL A 94 -7.30 -6.07 5.82
C VAL A 94 -7.56 -6.24 4.31
N ASP A 95 -6.51 -6.27 3.52
CA ASP A 95 -6.58 -6.44 2.07
C ASP A 95 -6.52 -7.91 1.62
N GLY A 96 -6.12 -8.81 2.53
CA GLY A 96 -5.99 -10.26 2.30
C GLY A 96 -4.53 -10.72 2.16
N LEU A 97 -3.54 -9.81 2.17
CA LEU A 97 -2.13 -10.12 2.32
C LEU A 97 -1.70 -9.99 3.77
N SER A 98 -0.75 -10.77 4.19
CA SER A 98 -0.09 -10.51 5.47
C SER A 98 1.02 -9.49 5.29
N SER A 99 1.28 -8.68 6.31
CA SER A 99 2.35 -7.68 6.33
C SER A 99 3.70 -8.24 5.90
N ALA A 100 4.01 -9.50 6.23
CA ALA A 100 5.23 -10.16 5.76
C ALA A 100 5.25 -10.45 4.25
N HIS A 101 4.08 -10.66 3.62
CA HIS A 101 4.00 -10.84 2.16
C HIS A 101 4.12 -9.51 1.44
N GLU A 102 3.41 -8.49 1.89
CA GLU A 102 3.48 -7.13 1.37
C GLU A 102 4.90 -6.61 1.42
N TYR A 103 5.55 -6.82 2.54
CA TYR A 103 6.94 -6.50 2.73
C TYR A 103 7.88 -7.11 1.68
N ARG A 104 7.68 -8.38 1.30
CA ARG A 104 8.45 -9.04 0.24
C ARG A 104 8.09 -8.53 -1.14
N LEU A 105 6.82 -8.22 -1.34
CA LEU A 105 6.27 -7.66 -2.57
C LEU A 105 6.79 -6.25 -2.80
N GLY A 106 6.94 -5.47 -1.72
CA GLY A 106 7.33 -4.06 -1.72
C GLY A 106 6.14 -3.11 -1.64
N SER A 107 4.95 -3.65 -1.33
CA SER A 107 3.78 -2.87 -0.94
C SER A 107 3.86 -2.44 0.53
N MET A 108 2.91 -1.66 0.99
CA MET A 108 2.92 -1.11 2.35
C MET A 108 1.84 -1.80 3.19
N PRO A 109 2.20 -2.41 4.35
CA PRO A 109 1.27 -3.11 5.23
C PRO A 109 0.08 -2.32 5.77
N THR A 110 0.02 -1.04 5.52
CA THR A 110 -1.05 -0.13 5.96
C THR A 110 -1.78 0.52 4.80
N ASN A 111 -1.48 0.12 3.57
CA ASN A 111 -2.12 0.66 2.37
C ASN A 111 -2.69 -0.50 1.55
N PRO A 112 -4.01 -0.76 1.61
CA PRO A 112 -4.62 -1.93 1.00
C PRO A 112 -4.69 -1.92 -0.54
N ASP A 113 -4.23 -0.85 -1.18
CA ASP A 113 -4.34 -0.59 -2.62
C ASP A 113 -3.13 0.26 -3.02
N SER A 114 -2.06 -0.40 -3.51
CA SER A 114 -0.73 0.21 -3.66
C SER A 114 -0.63 1.20 -4.82
N ASP A 115 -1.34 0.98 -5.91
CA ASP A 115 -1.34 1.86 -7.09
C ASP A 115 -2.55 2.81 -7.16
N GLY A 116 -3.58 2.54 -6.33
CA GLY A 116 -4.74 3.42 -6.15
C GLY A 116 -5.81 3.27 -7.22
N ASP A 117 -5.91 2.13 -7.86
CA ASP A 117 -6.86 1.86 -8.93
C ASP A 117 -8.23 1.37 -8.42
N GLY A 118 -8.30 0.95 -7.15
CA GLY A 118 -9.53 0.52 -6.46
C GLY A 118 -9.64 -0.99 -6.28
N ILE A 119 -8.67 -1.76 -6.73
CA ILE A 119 -8.50 -3.17 -6.39
C ILE A 119 -7.51 -3.28 -5.23
N ASN A 120 -7.71 -4.23 -4.33
CA ASN A 120 -6.79 -4.41 -3.21
C ASN A 120 -5.60 -5.29 -3.62
N ASP A 121 -4.42 -5.01 -3.09
CA ASP A 121 -3.16 -5.75 -3.31
C ASP A 121 -3.35 -7.27 -3.18
N GLY A 122 -4.10 -7.71 -2.17
CA GLY A 122 -4.40 -9.12 -1.93
C GLY A 122 -5.27 -9.78 -3.01
N THR A 123 -6.00 -9.01 -3.80
CA THR A 123 -6.74 -9.51 -4.97
C THR A 123 -5.84 -9.62 -6.19
N GLU A 124 -4.97 -8.64 -6.40
CA GLU A 124 -4.15 -8.49 -7.59
C GLU A 124 -2.90 -9.38 -7.58
N VAL A 125 -2.37 -9.68 -6.40
CA VAL A 125 -1.17 -10.53 -6.28
C VAL A 125 -1.37 -11.92 -6.89
N GLY A 126 -2.62 -12.36 -7.03
CA GLY A 126 -2.97 -13.68 -7.55
C GLY A 126 -2.73 -14.81 -6.56
N THR A 127 -2.59 -16.03 -7.07
CA THR A 127 -2.50 -17.24 -6.23
C THR A 127 -1.08 -17.65 -5.85
N ASP A 128 -0.06 -17.11 -6.49
CA ASP A 128 1.35 -17.39 -6.20
C ASP A 128 2.04 -16.15 -5.65
N LEU A 129 2.01 -15.99 -4.33
CA LEU A 129 2.62 -14.86 -3.61
C LEU A 129 4.13 -14.71 -3.81
N MET A 130 4.80 -15.69 -4.42
CA MET A 130 6.23 -15.61 -4.74
C MET A 130 6.51 -15.11 -6.17
N ASN A 131 5.48 -15.15 -7.00
CA ASN A 131 5.48 -14.63 -8.36
C ASN A 131 4.15 -13.90 -8.54
N PRO A 132 4.07 -12.63 -8.11
CA PRO A 132 2.84 -11.83 -8.21
C PRO A 132 2.37 -11.77 -9.67
N GLN A 133 1.07 -11.65 -9.83
CA GLN A 133 0.46 -11.60 -11.17
C GLN A 133 0.95 -10.36 -11.92
N ASP A 134 1.26 -10.57 -13.19
CA ASP A 134 1.69 -9.57 -14.17
C ASP A 134 0.97 -9.99 -15.46
N THR A 135 -0.21 -9.39 -15.69
CA THR A 135 -1.17 -9.89 -16.69
C THR A 135 -0.71 -9.58 -18.11
N ASP A 136 -0.20 -8.36 -18.34
CA ASP A 136 0.28 -7.93 -19.66
C ASP A 136 1.74 -8.33 -19.95
N GLY A 137 2.50 -8.70 -18.91
CA GLY A 137 3.89 -9.17 -19.03
C GLY A 137 4.90 -8.06 -19.24
N ASP A 138 4.62 -6.85 -18.82
CA ASP A 138 5.50 -5.70 -18.98
C ASP A 138 6.60 -5.62 -17.91
N ASN A 139 6.53 -6.44 -16.87
CA ASN A 139 7.33 -6.56 -15.65
C ASN A 139 6.93 -5.58 -14.54
N THR A 140 5.76 -4.97 -14.62
CA THR A 140 5.09 -4.32 -13.50
C THR A 140 4.03 -5.32 -13.02
N PRO A 141 4.10 -5.83 -11.77
CA PRO A 141 3.01 -6.64 -11.24
C PRO A 141 1.72 -5.84 -11.12
N ASN A 142 0.57 -6.48 -11.28
CA ASN A 142 -0.75 -5.85 -11.18
C ASN A 142 -0.90 -4.96 -9.93
N VAL A 143 -0.41 -5.40 -8.78
CA VAL A 143 -0.38 -4.63 -7.51
C VAL A 143 0.24 -3.22 -7.63
N PHE A 144 0.97 -2.94 -8.69
CA PHE A 144 1.65 -1.66 -8.94
C PHE A 144 1.35 -1.11 -10.33
N ASP A 145 0.42 -1.72 -11.07
CA ASP A 145 0.01 -1.34 -12.41
C ASP A 145 -1.42 -0.79 -12.38
N THR A 146 -1.66 0.34 -12.97
CA THR A 146 -2.97 0.99 -13.06
C THR A 146 -3.76 0.61 -14.32
N ASP A 147 -3.19 -0.30 -15.15
CA ASP A 147 -3.77 -0.78 -16.42
C ASP A 147 -3.27 -2.22 -16.62
N ASP A 148 -3.84 -3.17 -15.85
CA ASP A 148 -3.34 -4.52 -15.62
C ASP A 148 -3.17 -5.37 -16.87
N ASP A 149 -4.04 -5.20 -17.86
CA ASP A 149 -3.98 -5.94 -19.13
C ASP A 149 -3.44 -5.11 -20.29
N ASN A 150 -3.16 -3.79 -20.02
CA ASN A 150 -2.56 -2.84 -20.94
C ASN A 150 -3.35 -2.66 -22.25
N ASP A 151 -4.67 -2.66 -22.15
CA ASP A 151 -5.56 -2.40 -23.28
C ASP A 151 -5.80 -0.90 -23.51
N SER A 152 -5.31 -0.05 -22.63
CA SER A 152 -5.44 1.42 -22.58
C SER A 152 -6.71 1.91 -21.89
N ILE A 153 -7.50 1.06 -21.28
CA ILE A 153 -8.56 1.40 -20.32
C ILE A 153 -7.99 1.14 -18.91
N PRO A 154 -7.92 2.14 -18.04
CA PRO A 154 -7.40 1.92 -16.70
C PRO A 154 -8.23 0.91 -15.91
N THR A 155 -7.58 0.01 -15.16
CA THR A 155 -8.18 -0.95 -14.24
C THR A 155 -9.30 -0.33 -13.39
N SER A 156 -9.09 0.90 -12.89
CA SER A 156 -10.10 1.63 -12.11
C SER A 156 -11.40 1.93 -12.87
N ASP A 157 -11.34 2.19 -14.18
CA ASP A 157 -12.52 2.49 -15.00
C ASP A 157 -13.27 1.20 -15.30
N GLU A 158 -12.60 0.10 -15.57
CA GLU A 158 -13.18 -1.23 -15.80
C GLU A 158 -13.83 -1.78 -14.54
N TYR A 159 -13.15 -1.70 -13.40
CA TYR A 159 -13.71 -2.08 -12.10
C TYR A 159 -15.00 -1.30 -11.79
N GLN A 160 -15.01 0.02 -12.00
CA GLN A 160 -16.22 0.83 -11.80
C GLN A 160 -17.33 0.46 -12.78
N MET A 161 -16.98 0.07 -14.01
CA MET A 161 -17.96 -0.40 -14.99
C MET A 161 -18.58 -1.71 -14.53
N GLY A 162 -17.78 -2.70 -14.12
CA GLY A 162 -18.22 -3.97 -13.54
C GLY A 162 -19.20 -3.77 -12.38
N GLN A 163 -18.85 -2.88 -11.44
CA GLN A 163 -19.72 -2.52 -10.32
C GLN A 163 -21.05 -1.90 -10.79
N SER A 164 -21.05 -1.13 -11.87
CA SER A 164 -22.24 -0.46 -12.42
C SER A 164 -23.19 -1.42 -13.11
N ILE A 165 -22.66 -2.40 -13.85
CA ILE A 165 -23.47 -3.43 -14.54
C ILE A 165 -23.79 -4.62 -13.63
N GLY A 166 -23.05 -4.79 -12.52
CA GLY A 166 -23.24 -5.84 -11.52
C GLY A 166 -22.60 -7.17 -11.90
N SER A 167 -21.58 -7.15 -12.76
CA SER A 167 -20.73 -8.28 -13.10
C SER A 167 -19.32 -7.77 -13.40
N ASP A 168 -18.32 -8.41 -12.81
CA ASP A 168 -16.91 -8.16 -13.10
C ASP A 168 -16.36 -9.10 -14.20
N ASP A 169 -17.18 -10.06 -14.69
CA ASP A 169 -16.92 -11.04 -15.76
C ASP A 169 -18.21 -11.10 -16.60
N PRO A 170 -18.37 -10.19 -17.58
CA PRO A 170 -19.61 -10.08 -18.35
C PRO A 170 -19.87 -11.23 -19.34
N ASP A 171 -18.83 -11.84 -19.92
CA ASP A 171 -18.93 -12.92 -20.88
C ASP A 171 -18.86 -14.32 -20.25
N GLU A 172 -18.58 -14.36 -18.92
CA GLU A 172 -18.50 -15.59 -18.11
C GLU A 172 -17.36 -16.54 -18.55
N ASP A 173 -16.28 -16.03 -19.09
CA ASP A 173 -15.12 -16.84 -19.53
C ASP A 173 -14.17 -17.18 -18.38
N GLY A 174 -14.28 -16.46 -17.25
CA GLY A 174 -13.55 -16.65 -16.00
C GLY A 174 -12.41 -15.66 -15.80
N LEU A 175 -12.22 -14.69 -16.67
CA LEU A 175 -11.43 -13.51 -16.46
C LEU A 175 -12.34 -12.37 -15.99
N VAL A 176 -11.82 -11.48 -15.18
CA VAL A 176 -12.51 -10.25 -14.80
C VAL A 176 -12.13 -9.15 -15.77
N SER A 177 -12.98 -8.16 -15.98
CA SER A 177 -12.83 -7.17 -17.04
C SER A 177 -11.46 -6.47 -17.05
N TRP A 178 -10.90 -6.15 -15.92
CA TRP A 178 -9.58 -5.50 -15.82
C TRP A 178 -8.37 -6.44 -16.06
N LEU A 179 -8.61 -7.68 -16.42
CA LEU A 179 -7.61 -8.67 -16.80
C LEU A 179 -7.90 -9.28 -18.18
N ASP A 180 -8.90 -8.74 -18.90
CA ASP A 180 -9.46 -9.30 -20.13
C ASP A 180 -9.56 -8.25 -21.23
N LEU A 181 -8.84 -8.45 -22.31
CA LEU A 181 -8.76 -7.54 -23.46
C LEU A 181 -10.05 -7.49 -24.33
N ASP A 182 -11.07 -8.31 -24.02
CA ASP A 182 -12.35 -8.43 -24.78
C ASP A 182 -13.46 -8.85 -23.79
N SER A 183 -13.74 -7.96 -22.81
CA SER A 183 -14.57 -8.21 -21.61
C SER A 183 -15.98 -8.75 -21.91
N ASP A 184 -16.58 -8.47 -23.08
CA ASP A 184 -17.89 -8.98 -23.44
C ASP A 184 -17.86 -10.18 -24.39
N GLY A 185 -16.67 -10.60 -24.83
CA GLY A 185 -16.43 -11.80 -25.61
C GLY A 185 -16.99 -11.75 -27.04
N ASP A 186 -17.23 -10.56 -27.58
CA ASP A 186 -17.82 -10.41 -28.91
C ASP A 186 -16.80 -10.49 -30.06
N GLY A 187 -15.50 -10.42 -29.71
CA GLY A 187 -14.37 -10.52 -30.63
C GLY A 187 -13.83 -9.18 -31.11
N ILE A 188 -14.27 -8.08 -30.50
CA ILE A 188 -13.71 -6.74 -30.66
C ILE A 188 -12.99 -6.40 -29.33
N PRO A 189 -11.69 -6.08 -29.34
CA PRO A 189 -11.01 -5.68 -28.10
C PRO A 189 -11.60 -4.42 -27.48
N ASP A 190 -11.61 -4.33 -26.15
CA ASP A 190 -12.16 -3.20 -25.38
C ASP A 190 -11.52 -1.86 -25.78
N SER A 191 -10.21 -1.85 -26.05
CA SER A 191 -9.47 -0.70 -26.58
C SER A 191 -10.02 -0.16 -27.92
N ASP A 192 -10.57 -1.04 -28.78
CA ASP A 192 -11.20 -0.65 -30.03
C ASP A 192 -12.63 -0.16 -29.80
N GLU A 193 -13.35 -0.72 -28.84
CA GLU A 193 -14.73 -0.35 -28.48
C GLU A 193 -14.80 1.01 -27.79
N ALA A 194 -13.89 1.32 -26.90
CA ALA A 194 -13.78 2.62 -26.23
C ALA A 194 -13.67 3.80 -27.24
N THR A 195 -13.25 3.51 -28.46
CA THR A 195 -13.17 4.50 -29.55
C THR A 195 -14.40 4.57 -30.45
N LEU A 196 -15.33 3.60 -30.36
CA LEU A 196 -16.45 3.45 -31.27
C LEU A 196 -17.76 4.10 -30.78
N ASP A 197 -17.87 4.38 -29.47
CA ASP A 197 -19.10 4.96 -28.89
C ASP A 197 -19.14 6.51 -28.93
N GLU A 198 -18.72 7.14 -30.04
CA GLU A 198 -18.92 8.59 -30.24
C GLU A 198 -20.37 8.96 -30.58
N ASP A 199 -21.25 8.01 -30.90
CA ASP A 199 -22.66 8.26 -31.37
C ASP A 199 -23.73 7.52 -30.58
N GLY A 200 -23.42 6.70 -29.59
CA GLY A 200 -24.41 6.16 -28.62
C GLY A 200 -25.46 5.22 -29.25
N ASP A 201 -25.09 4.38 -30.20
CA ASP A 201 -26.01 3.42 -30.86
C ASP A 201 -25.76 1.99 -30.28
#